data_633ccc7350555045799a47dae55153c4
#
_entry.id   633ccc7350555045799a47dae55153c4
#
_cell.length_a   1.000
_cell.length_b   1.000
_cell.length_c   1.000
_cell.angle_alpha   90.00
_cell.angle_beta   90.00
_cell.angle_gamma   90.00
#
_symmetry.space_group_name_H-M   'P 1'
#
loop_
_entity.id
_entity.type
_entity.pdbx_description
1 polymer ?
#
loop_
_entity_poly.entity_id
_entity_poly.type
_entity_poly.pdbx_seq_one_letter_code
_entity_poly.pdbx_strand_id
1 'polypeptide(L)'
;MTDTENISQGDCEISVKNPPRKSCMGCLTALIVILAVLVFGIYKLWTIEVYSGNIVSPCGKYRVDYYYYAGERLMPMTPGSSSDKSGCLYIYRQSDNKMLFREEVPMIQLVGDIRFEQDVSGNRTLIYAPAWLVFSVEEK
;
A
#
# COMPACT_ATOMS: atom_id res chain seq x y z
N MET A 1 67.08 -60.00 -38.61
CA MET A 1 66.67 -60.12 -37.16
C MET A 1 66.44 -58.76 -36.67
N THR A 2 65.16 -58.33 -36.70
CA THR A 2 64.72 -57.07 -36.11
C THR A 2 63.36 -57.35 -35.57
N ASP A 3 63.26 -57.48 -34.22
CA ASP A 3 62.04 -57.67 -33.48
C ASP A 3 61.31 -56.33 -33.40
N THR A 4 60.09 -56.28 -33.94
CA THR A 4 59.24 -55.15 -33.83
C THR A 4 58.29 -55.39 -32.63
N GLU A 5 58.58 -54.71 -31.55
CA GLU A 5 57.64 -54.65 -30.37
C GLU A 5 56.39 -53.93 -30.74
N ASN A 6 55.29 -54.64 -30.57
CA ASN A 6 53.93 -54.15 -30.78
C ASN A 6 53.38 -53.54 -29.45
N ILE A 7 53.45 -52.22 -29.33
CA ILE A 7 52.90 -51.50 -28.17
C ILE A 7 51.37 -51.37 -28.35
N SER A 8 50.63 -52.20 -27.59
CA SER A 8 49.22 -52.11 -27.46
C SER A 8 48.88 -50.83 -26.74
N GLN A 9 48.27 -49.87 -27.46
CA GLN A 9 47.67 -48.68 -26.91
C GLN A 9 46.33 -49.08 -26.23
N GLY A 10 46.35 -49.16 -24.91
CA GLY A 10 45.15 -49.33 -24.11
C GLY A 10 44.38 -47.99 -24.07
N ASP A 11 43.25 -47.93 -24.78
CA ASP A 11 42.32 -46.81 -24.73
C ASP A 11 41.70 -46.76 -23.33
N CYS A 12 42.17 -45.80 -22.53
CA CYS A 12 41.57 -45.46 -21.23
C CYS A 12 40.35 -44.58 -21.47
N GLU A 13 39.17 -45.18 -21.72
CA GLU A 13 37.90 -44.49 -21.79
C GLU A 13 37.58 -43.93 -20.41
N ILE A 14 37.86 -42.63 -20.23
CA ILE A 14 37.41 -41.88 -19.05
C ILE A 14 35.89 -41.64 -19.20
N SER A 15 35.10 -42.53 -18.62
CA SER A 15 33.65 -42.36 -18.49
C SER A 15 33.38 -41.19 -17.56
N VAL A 16 33.24 -40.00 -18.13
CA VAL A 16 32.80 -38.81 -17.39
C VAL A 16 31.32 -38.99 -17.05
N LYS A 17 31.05 -39.54 -15.88
CA LYS A 17 29.70 -39.68 -15.33
C LYS A 17 29.21 -38.30 -14.95
N ASN A 18 28.47 -37.66 -15.85
CA ASN A 18 27.81 -36.39 -15.55
C ASN A 18 26.93 -36.54 -14.31
N PRO A 19 27.14 -35.74 -13.27
CA PRO A 19 26.27 -35.79 -12.09
C PRO A 19 24.83 -35.45 -12.49
N PRO A 20 23.83 -36.12 -11.93
CA PRO A 20 22.45 -35.84 -12.24
C PRO A 20 22.17 -34.38 -11.92
N ARG A 21 21.79 -33.61 -12.93
CA ARG A 21 21.29 -32.24 -12.76
C ARG A 21 20.03 -32.33 -11.88
N LYS A 22 20.21 -32.23 -10.55
CA LYS A 22 19.10 -32.07 -9.62
C LYS A 22 18.31 -30.87 -10.09
N SER A 23 17.09 -31.10 -10.52
CA SER A 23 16.18 -30.09 -11.03
C SER A 23 16.11 -28.92 -10.04
N CYS A 24 16.60 -27.74 -10.44
CA CYS A 24 16.50 -26.48 -9.69
C CYS A 24 15.08 -25.95 -9.60
N MET A 25 14.08 -26.74 -10.02
CA MET A 25 12.69 -26.33 -10.03
C MET A 25 12.17 -26.02 -8.62
N GLY A 26 12.62 -26.74 -7.59
CA GLY A 26 12.27 -26.45 -6.20
C GLY A 26 12.86 -25.14 -5.68
N CYS A 27 14.08 -24.79 -6.11
CA CYS A 27 14.69 -23.50 -5.75
C CYS A 27 13.97 -22.33 -6.41
N LEU A 28 13.54 -22.48 -7.68
CA LEU A 28 12.83 -21.45 -8.40
C LEU A 28 11.46 -21.16 -7.77
N THR A 29 10.70 -22.21 -7.43
CA THR A 29 9.40 -22.04 -6.77
C THR A 29 9.54 -21.41 -5.39
N ALA A 30 10.52 -21.79 -4.59
CA ALA A 30 10.78 -21.17 -3.30
C ALA A 30 11.13 -19.68 -3.44
N LEU A 31 11.94 -19.32 -4.44
CA LEU A 31 12.30 -17.93 -4.69
C LEU A 31 11.08 -17.08 -5.12
N ILE A 32 10.21 -17.62 -5.96
CA ILE A 32 8.96 -16.95 -6.37
C ILE A 32 8.05 -16.72 -5.16
N VAL A 33 7.89 -17.70 -4.28
CA VAL A 33 7.08 -17.57 -3.08
C VAL A 33 7.64 -16.50 -2.14
N ILE A 34 8.95 -16.50 -1.90
CA ILE A 34 9.61 -15.48 -1.07
C ILE A 34 9.39 -14.08 -1.67
N LEU A 35 9.58 -13.93 -2.98
CA LEU A 35 9.37 -12.65 -3.66
C LEU A 35 7.91 -12.19 -3.53
N ALA A 36 6.94 -13.07 -3.71
CA ALA A 36 5.52 -12.75 -3.56
C ALA A 36 5.18 -12.30 -2.13
N VAL A 37 5.73 -12.96 -1.11
CA VAL A 37 5.54 -12.57 0.30
C VAL A 37 6.17 -11.20 0.58
N LEU A 38 7.37 -10.93 0.04
CA LEU A 38 8.02 -9.63 0.20
C LEU A 38 7.21 -8.51 -0.46
N VAL A 39 6.78 -8.71 -1.70
CA VAL A 39 5.95 -7.72 -2.42
C VAL A 39 4.64 -7.45 -1.68
N PHE A 40 3.97 -8.51 -1.21
CA PHE A 40 2.75 -8.37 -0.42
C PHE A 40 3.01 -7.66 0.91
N GLY A 41 4.11 -7.95 1.59
CA GLY A 41 4.52 -7.27 2.82
C GLY A 41 4.76 -5.78 2.59
N ILE A 42 5.51 -5.42 1.55
CA ILE A 42 5.75 -4.03 1.18
C ILE A 42 4.44 -3.32 0.84
N TYR A 43 3.56 -3.95 0.06
CA TYR A 43 2.25 -3.38 -0.29
C TYR A 43 1.41 -3.12 0.96
N LYS A 44 1.38 -4.06 1.91
CA LYS A 44 0.66 -3.88 3.18
C LYS A 44 1.23 -2.74 4.02
N LEU A 45 2.56 -2.65 4.14
CA LEU A 45 3.23 -1.55 4.85
C LEU A 45 2.93 -0.20 4.18
N TRP A 46 2.84 -0.16 2.85
CA TRP A 46 2.53 1.04 2.10
C TRP A 46 1.12 1.56 2.35
N THR A 47 0.15 0.66 2.51
CA THR A 47 -1.27 0.97 2.70
C THR A 47 -1.69 1.11 4.17
N ILE A 48 -0.76 1.11 5.13
CA ILE A 48 -1.07 1.38 6.54
C ILE A 48 -1.56 2.82 6.68
N GLU A 49 -2.74 2.97 7.27
CA GLU A 49 -3.31 4.27 7.60
C GLU A 49 -2.67 4.81 8.89
N VAL A 50 -2.07 5.98 8.80
CA VAL A 50 -1.43 6.66 9.92
C VAL A 50 -2.29 7.85 10.30
N TYR A 51 -2.80 7.86 11.53
CA TYR A 51 -3.58 8.97 12.06
C TYR A 51 -2.77 10.28 12.02
N SER A 52 -3.37 11.32 11.49
CA SER A 52 -2.73 12.62 11.35
C SER A 52 -3.39 13.71 12.17
N GLY A 53 -4.68 13.62 12.41
CA GLY A 53 -5.40 14.58 13.21
C GLY A 53 -6.90 14.50 13.06
N ASN A 54 -7.60 15.44 13.67
CA ASN A 54 -9.04 15.56 13.55
C ASN A 54 -9.49 17.03 13.43
N ILE A 55 -10.66 17.21 12.88
CA ILE A 55 -11.37 18.47 12.83
C ILE A 55 -12.76 18.26 13.40
N VAL A 56 -13.13 19.10 14.37
CA VAL A 56 -14.46 19.06 15.00
C VAL A 56 -15.33 20.16 14.40
N SER A 57 -16.58 19.84 14.11
CA SER A 57 -17.53 20.83 13.62
C SER A 57 -17.76 21.93 14.66
N PRO A 58 -18.06 23.18 14.25
CA PRO A 58 -18.30 24.29 15.16
C PRO A 58 -19.43 24.02 16.16
N CYS A 59 -20.41 23.22 15.79
CA CYS A 59 -21.51 22.80 16.67
C CYS A 59 -21.17 21.64 17.61
N GLY A 60 -19.96 21.05 17.50
CA GLY A 60 -19.51 19.91 18.30
C GLY A 60 -20.22 18.58 18.00
N LYS A 61 -21.09 18.52 16.98
CA LYS A 61 -21.88 17.32 16.68
C LYS A 61 -21.09 16.27 15.89
N TYR A 62 -20.15 16.71 15.06
CA TYR A 62 -19.41 15.86 14.14
C TYR A 62 -17.92 16.04 14.31
N ARG A 63 -17.17 14.96 14.09
CA ARG A 63 -15.71 14.92 14.06
C ARG A 63 -15.26 14.24 12.78
N VAL A 64 -14.30 14.83 12.10
CA VAL A 64 -13.63 14.26 10.94
C VAL A 64 -12.21 13.91 11.33
N ASP A 65 -11.90 12.62 11.38
CA ASP A 65 -10.55 12.10 11.59
C ASP A 65 -9.90 11.85 10.22
N TYR A 66 -8.64 12.23 10.05
CA TYR A 66 -7.94 12.05 8.80
C TYR A 66 -6.64 11.29 8.96
N TYR A 67 -6.35 10.45 7.96
CA TYR A 67 -5.25 9.50 7.95
C TYR A 67 -4.49 9.62 6.64
N TYR A 68 -3.14 9.57 6.69
CA TYR A 68 -2.31 9.36 5.52
C TYR A 68 -1.97 7.89 5.35
N TYR A 69 -1.68 7.47 4.12
CA TYR A 69 -1.01 6.20 3.90
C TYR A 69 0.48 6.31 4.24
N ALA A 70 1.02 5.31 4.94
CA ALA A 70 2.42 5.32 5.38
C ALA A 70 3.40 5.45 4.21
N GLY A 71 3.09 4.82 3.08
CA GLY A 71 3.88 4.92 1.86
C GLY A 71 3.98 6.33 1.31
N GLU A 72 2.89 7.09 1.33
CA GLU A 72 2.84 8.48 0.88
C GLU A 72 3.73 9.41 1.73
N ARG A 73 3.91 9.07 3.00
CA ARG A 73 4.77 9.83 3.91
C ARG A 73 6.26 9.63 3.61
N LEU A 74 6.62 8.47 3.05
CA LEU A 74 8.01 8.12 2.73
C LEU A 74 8.45 8.66 1.37
N MET A 75 7.54 9.11 0.51
CA MET A 75 7.90 9.71 -0.76
C MET A 75 8.60 11.06 -0.54
N PRO A 76 9.81 11.24 -1.06
CA PRO A 76 10.48 12.53 -0.99
C PRO A 76 9.66 13.54 -1.80
N MET A 77 9.34 14.66 -1.16
CA MET A 77 8.71 15.80 -1.85
C MET A 77 9.73 16.38 -2.82
N THR A 78 9.43 16.36 -4.10
CA THR A 78 10.19 17.13 -5.08
C THR A 78 9.88 18.61 -4.85
N PRO A 79 10.90 19.47 -4.69
CA PRO A 79 10.66 20.90 -4.53
C PRO A 79 9.81 21.42 -5.71
N GLY A 80 8.64 22.00 -5.43
CA GLY A 80 7.72 22.53 -6.43
C GLY A 80 6.61 21.61 -6.91
N SER A 81 6.59 20.33 -6.53
CA SER A 81 5.39 19.49 -6.67
C SER A 81 4.52 19.67 -5.43
N SER A 82 3.29 20.15 -5.64
CA SER A 82 2.23 19.90 -4.66
C SER A 82 2.07 18.37 -4.63
N SER A 83 2.73 17.72 -3.67
CA SER A 83 2.61 16.26 -3.53
C SER A 83 1.21 15.98 -3.00
N ASP A 84 0.30 15.69 -3.91
CA ASP A 84 -1.03 15.25 -3.59
C ASP A 84 -0.90 13.92 -2.84
N LYS A 85 -1.11 13.95 -1.54
CA LYS A 85 -1.04 12.76 -0.68
C LYS A 85 -2.41 12.15 -0.57
N SER A 86 -2.49 10.86 -0.87
CA SER A 86 -3.71 10.11 -0.67
C SER A 86 -3.87 9.72 0.81
N GLY A 87 -5.12 9.62 1.22
CA GLY A 87 -5.46 9.22 2.57
C GLY A 87 -6.93 8.91 2.74
N CYS A 88 -7.35 8.68 3.97
CA CYS A 88 -8.74 8.40 4.31
C CYS A 88 -9.30 9.45 5.27
N LEU A 89 -10.55 9.81 5.04
CA LEU A 89 -11.38 10.58 5.96
C LEU A 89 -12.40 9.66 6.63
N TYR A 90 -12.55 9.83 7.92
CA TYR A 90 -13.54 9.15 8.74
C TYR A 90 -14.41 10.20 9.41
N ILE A 91 -15.70 10.16 9.16
CA ILE A 91 -16.67 11.10 9.74
C ILE A 91 -17.42 10.39 10.83
N TYR A 92 -17.35 10.94 12.04
CA TYR A 92 -18.00 10.41 13.24
C TYR A 92 -19.05 11.38 13.77
N ARG A 93 -20.12 10.81 14.29
CA ARG A 93 -21.02 11.55 15.17
C ARG A 93 -20.40 11.60 16.57
N GLN A 94 -20.25 12.80 17.14
CA GLN A 94 -19.58 13.00 18.42
C GLN A 94 -20.36 12.40 19.60
N SER A 95 -21.71 12.38 19.55
CA SER A 95 -22.57 11.95 20.66
C SER A 95 -22.42 10.48 21.03
N ASP A 96 -22.29 9.61 20.03
CA ASP A 96 -22.23 8.15 20.16
C ASP A 96 -20.93 7.54 19.59
N ASN A 97 -20.04 8.39 19.14
CA ASN A 97 -18.78 8.01 18.46
C ASN A 97 -19.00 7.05 17.28
N LYS A 98 -20.18 7.12 16.67
CA LYS A 98 -20.56 6.27 15.55
C LYS A 98 -19.91 6.78 14.26
N MET A 99 -19.22 5.90 13.55
CA MET A 99 -18.71 6.18 12.22
C MET A 99 -19.88 6.27 11.24
N LEU A 100 -19.98 7.40 10.55
CA LEU A 100 -21.02 7.68 9.56
C LEU A 100 -20.52 7.39 8.15
N PHE A 101 -19.33 7.89 7.84
CA PHE A 101 -18.71 7.75 6.51
C PHE A 101 -17.24 7.44 6.63
N ARG A 102 -16.74 6.69 5.66
CA ARG A 102 -15.32 6.49 5.38
C ARG A 102 -15.12 6.69 3.89
N GLU A 103 -14.19 7.58 3.53
CA GLU A 103 -13.92 7.89 2.14
C GLU A 103 -12.43 8.06 1.91
N GLU A 104 -11.96 7.58 0.77
CA GLU A 104 -10.59 7.76 0.33
C GLU A 104 -10.45 9.07 -0.44
N VAL A 105 -9.46 9.88 -0.07
CA VAL A 105 -9.27 11.22 -0.60
C VAL A 105 -7.89 11.33 -1.23
N PRO A 106 -7.80 11.74 -2.50
CA PRO A 106 -6.52 11.87 -3.21
C PRO A 106 -5.66 13.06 -2.74
N MET A 107 -6.25 14.02 -2.03
CA MET A 107 -5.58 15.27 -1.61
C MET A 107 -5.81 15.53 -0.12
N ILE A 108 -5.37 14.61 0.72
CA ILE A 108 -5.62 14.70 2.17
C ILE A 108 -4.94 15.91 2.83
N GLN A 109 -3.89 16.50 2.23
CA GLN A 109 -3.27 17.72 2.73
C GLN A 109 -4.21 18.92 2.73
N LEU A 110 -5.27 18.92 1.91
CA LEU A 110 -6.27 19.97 1.85
C LEU A 110 -7.35 19.82 2.94
N VAL A 111 -7.12 18.97 3.93
CA VAL A 111 -8.06 18.73 5.02
C VAL A 111 -8.44 20.02 5.78
N GLY A 112 -7.57 21.03 5.78
CA GLY A 112 -7.85 22.35 6.32
C GLY A 112 -9.02 23.09 5.65
N ASP A 113 -9.40 22.68 4.45
CA ASP A 113 -10.51 23.27 3.68
C ASP A 113 -11.87 22.61 3.99
N ILE A 114 -11.91 21.65 4.96
CA ILE A 114 -13.14 21.05 5.39
C ILE A 114 -14.06 22.11 5.99
N ARG A 115 -15.27 22.20 5.45
CA ARG A 115 -16.30 23.14 5.89
C ARG A 115 -17.55 22.38 6.32
N PHE A 116 -18.19 22.90 7.36
CA PHE A 116 -19.46 22.40 7.87
C PHE A 116 -20.51 23.47 7.66
N GLU A 117 -21.53 23.15 6.89
CA GLU A 117 -22.65 24.06 6.62
C GLU A 117 -23.95 23.37 7.04
N GLN A 118 -24.83 24.13 7.68
CA GLN A 118 -26.21 23.66 7.92
C GLN A 118 -27.07 24.01 6.71
N ASP A 119 -27.87 23.04 6.28
CA ASP A 119 -28.88 23.27 5.25
C ASP A 119 -29.89 24.34 5.72
N VAL A 120 -30.50 25.03 4.78
CA VAL A 120 -31.50 26.09 5.02
C VAL A 120 -32.66 25.58 5.87
N SER A 121 -32.98 24.28 5.78
CA SER A 121 -34.02 23.64 6.61
C SER A 121 -33.60 23.38 8.07
N GLY A 122 -32.28 23.46 8.37
CA GLY A 122 -31.72 23.13 9.67
C GLY A 122 -31.68 21.62 10.01
N ASN A 123 -32.20 20.77 9.14
CA ASN A 123 -32.36 19.33 9.38
C ASN A 123 -31.15 18.49 8.86
N ARG A 124 -30.22 19.13 8.14
CA ARG A 124 -29.08 18.45 7.55
C ARG A 124 -27.82 19.26 7.78
N THR A 125 -26.72 18.56 8.06
CA THR A 125 -25.38 19.15 8.04
C THR A 125 -24.66 18.66 6.80
N LEU A 126 -24.18 19.60 5.98
CA LEU A 126 -23.34 19.34 4.83
C LEU A 126 -21.87 19.47 5.25
N ILE A 127 -21.09 18.46 4.95
CA ILE A 127 -19.64 18.43 5.22
C ILE A 127 -18.94 18.44 3.88
N TYR A 128 -18.30 19.56 3.55
CA TYR A 128 -17.50 19.72 2.35
C TYR A 128 -16.09 19.26 2.67
N ALA A 129 -15.61 18.28 1.93
CA ALA A 129 -14.27 17.74 2.06
C ALA A 129 -13.44 18.02 0.80
N PRO A 130 -12.11 17.87 0.85
CA PRO A 130 -11.24 17.98 -0.31
C PRO A 130 -11.71 17.13 -1.50
N ALA A 131 -11.27 17.47 -2.69
CA ALA A 131 -11.64 16.79 -3.94
C ALA A 131 -13.16 16.83 -4.25
N TRP A 132 -13.85 17.91 -3.85
CA TRP A 132 -15.28 18.15 -4.14
C TRP A 132 -16.23 17.13 -3.51
N LEU A 133 -15.79 16.42 -2.50
CA LEU A 133 -16.63 15.50 -1.75
C LEU A 133 -17.61 16.27 -0.85
N VAL A 134 -18.86 15.88 -0.90
CA VAL A 134 -19.92 16.47 -0.06
C VAL A 134 -20.67 15.34 0.63
N PHE A 135 -20.68 15.36 1.96
CA PHE A 135 -21.42 14.42 2.78
C PHE A 135 -22.63 15.11 3.38
N SER A 136 -23.79 14.49 3.26
CA SER A 136 -25.03 14.97 3.85
C SER A 136 -25.41 14.09 5.04
N VAL A 137 -25.50 14.68 6.22
CA VAL A 137 -25.91 13.99 7.43
C VAL A 137 -27.25 14.52 7.90
N GLU A 138 -28.24 13.64 7.97
CA GLU A 138 -29.56 13.99 8.52
C GLU A 138 -29.50 14.01 10.04
N GLU A 139 -30.00 15.09 10.63
CA GLU A 139 -30.20 15.22 12.07
C GLU A 139 -31.53 14.58 12.44
N LYS A 140 -31.49 13.43 13.10
CA LYS A 140 -32.64 12.77 13.71
C LYS A 140 -32.82 13.23 15.14
#